data_235b271e886bace0bbbcc0c923d822bb
#
_entry.id   235b271e886bace0bbbcc0c923d822bb
#
_cell.length_a   1.000
_cell.length_b   1.000
_cell.length_c   1.000
_cell.angle_alpha   90.00
_cell.angle_beta   90.00
_cell.angle_gamma   90.00
#
_symmetry.space_group_name_H-M   'P 1'
#
loop_
_entity.id
_entity.type
_entity.pdbx_description
1 polymer ?
#
loop_
_entity_poly.entity_id
_entity_poly.type
_entity_poly.pdbx_seq_one_letter_code
_entity_poly.pdbx_strand_id
1 'polypeptide(L)'
;MQLGMIGLGRMGANMVRRLMKVGHVCVAHDVNAAAVTAMAGEGALPALTLEELVGQLDAPRHLWIMVPAAFVDSTIERLAPLLSEGDTIIDGGNSWYHHDVDRAGPLAAQGIHYLDVGTSGGVFGLERGYCLMIGGDATSVAEMAPIFDTLSPGLGEIERTPGRDGEPSTAEQGWLHCGPAGAGHFVKMVHNGIEYGLMAAYAEGLNVLAKAGIGAASHTKDAETAPLANPEYYQYDLDLSAITELWRRGSVVSSWLLDLTAAALVEDPHLDAFEGNVSDSGEGRWTVQAGIDEGVPTPVLAAALYQRFSSQGRSDVADKVLSAMRAQFGGHTEKKSTQKKSTGEGHK
;
A
#
# COMPACT_ATOMS: atom_id res chain seq x y z
N MET A 1 5.02 -23.03 -15.63
CA MET A 1 5.16 -23.53 -14.24
C MET A 1 3.80 -23.74 -13.62
N GLN A 2 3.72 -24.51 -12.53
CA GLN A 2 2.55 -24.60 -11.67
C GLN A 2 2.73 -23.68 -10.46
N LEU A 3 1.65 -23.11 -9.95
CA LEU A 3 1.64 -22.29 -8.73
C LEU A 3 0.34 -22.52 -7.94
N GLY A 4 0.44 -22.77 -6.64
CA GLY A 4 -0.69 -22.74 -5.72
C GLY A 4 -0.90 -21.32 -5.20
N MET A 5 -2.06 -20.71 -5.43
CA MET A 5 -2.42 -19.40 -4.90
C MET A 5 -3.38 -19.55 -3.72
N ILE A 6 -3.01 -19.01 -2.57
CA ILE A 6 -3.79 -19.01 -1.34
C ILE A 6 -4.24 -17.58 -1.04
N GLY A 7 -5.53 -17.33 -1.17
CA GLY A 7 -6.14 -16.01 -1.06
C GLY A 7 -6.44 -15.40 -2.44
N LEU A 8 -7.73 -15.31 -2.75
CA LEU A 8 -8.29 -14.82 -4.02
C LEU A 8 -8.97 -13.46 -3.87
N GLY A 9 -8.44 -12.64 -2.98
CA GLY A 9 -8.81 -11.22 -2.92
C GLY A 9 -8.44 -10.48 -4.21
N ARG A 10 -8.65 -9.16 -4.23
CA ARG A 10 -8.43 -8.33 -5.43
C ARG A 10 -7.06 -8.52 -6.09
N MET A 11 -5.99 -8.67 -5.29
CA MET A 11 -4.65 -8.87 -5.83
C MET A 11 -4.40 -10.32 -6.23
N GLY A 12 -4.64 -11.29 -5.34
CA GLY A 12 -4.37 -12.71 -5.63
C GLY A 12 -5.11 -13.23 -6.86
N ALA A 13 -6.39 -12.90 -7.01
CA ALA A 13 -7.15 -13.25 -8.21
C ALA A 13 -6.56 -12.63 -9.48
N ASN A 14 -6.12 -11.36 -9.43
CA ASN A 14 -5.49 -10.70 -10.58
C ASN A 14 -4.12 -11.30 -10.92
N MET A 15 -3.35 -11.73 -9.93
CA MET A 15 -2.10 -12.45 -10.15
C MET A 15 -2.35 -13.79 -10.85
N VAL A 16 -3.34 -14.56 -10.40
CA VAL A 16 -3.75 -15.82 -11.06
C VAL A 16 -4.13 -15.57 -12.53
N ARG A 17 -4.97 -14.57 -12.79
CA ARG A 17 -5.36 -14.19 -14.16
C ARG A 17 -4.16 -13.86 -15.03
N ARG A 18 -3.21 -13.06 -14.49
CA ARG A 18 -2.02 -12.65 -15.21
C ARG A 18 -1.11 -13.82 -15.53
N LEU A 19 -0.91 -14.75 -14.58
CA LEU A 19 -0.13 -15.96 -14.76
C LEU A 19 -0.75 -16.89 -15.82
N MET A 20 -2.06 -17.11 -15.76
CA MET A 20 -2.76 -17.96 -16.72
C MET A 20 -2.70 -17.43 -18.16
N LYS A 21 -2.67 -16.09 -18.36
CA LYS A 21 -2.57 -15.48 -19.70
C LYS A 21 -1.35 -15.94 -20.51
N VAL A 22 -0.26 -16.31 -19.83
CA VAL A 22 0.97 -16.80 -20.48
C VAL A 22 1.19 -18.31 -20.30
N GLY A 23 0.17 -19.04 -19.84
CA GLY A 23 0.17 -20.49 -19.79
C GLY A 23 0.72 -21.11 -18.51
N HIS A 24 0.89 -20.36 -17.42
CA HIS A 24 1.12 -20.95 -16.11
C HIS A 24 -0.15 -21.65 -15.62
N VAL A 25 0.00 -22.80 -14.95
CA VAL A 25 -1.10 -23.53 -14.32
C VAL A 25 -1.24 -23.06 -12.88
N CYS A 26 -2.41 -22.54 -12.52
CA CYS A 26 -2.67 -22.06 -11.18
C CYS A 26 -3.70 -22.95 -10.47
N VAL A 27 -3.36 -23.45 -9.28
CA VAL A 27 -4.30 -24.07 -8.35
C VAL A 27 -4.73 -23.00 -7.36
N ALA A 28 -6.02 -22.69 -7.29
CA ALA A 28 -6.56 -21.55 -6.58
C ALA A 28 -7.35 -21.98 -5.34
N HIS A 29 -6.96 -21.44 -4.17
CA HIS A 29 -7.61 -21.69 -2.88
C HIS A 29 -7.97 -20.37 -2.18
N ASP A 30 -9.15 -20.33 -1.60
CA ASP A 30 -9.61 -19.27 -0.69
C ASP A 30 -10.59 -19.88 0.32
N VAL A 31 -10.68 -19.29 1.53
CA VAL A 31 -11.69 -19.66 2.52
C VAL A 31 -13.12 -19.37 2.03
N ASN A 32 -13.25 -18.47 1.07
CA ASN A 32 -14.51 -18.19 0.38
C ASN A 32 -14.63 -19.09 -0.87
N ALA A 33 -15.40 -20.17 -0.75
CA ALA A 33 -15.65 -21.11 -1.84
C ALA A 33 -16.21 -20.46 -3.12
N ALA A 34 -16.95 -19.35 -3.01
CA ALA A 34 -17.46 -18.64 -4.18
C ALA A 34 -16.32 -18.00 -4.99
N ALA A 35 -15.27 -17.50 -4.34
CA ALA A 35 -14.08 -16.99 -5.03
C ALA A 35 -13.32 -18.11 -5.76
N VAL A 36 -13.21 -19.29 -5.15
CA VAL A 36 -12.61 -20.47 -5.78
C VAL A 36 -13.40 -20.87 -7.02
N THR A 37 -14.73 -20.95 -6.91
CA THR A 37 -15.62 -21.30 -8.03
C THR A 37 -15.52 -20.29 -9.16
N ALA A 38 -15.45 -19.00 -8.85
CA ALA A 38 -15.29 -17.94 -9.85
C ALA A 38 -13.96 -18.09 -10.61
N MET A 39 -12.84 -18.31 -9.89
CA MET A 39 -11.54 -18.54 -10.53
C MET A 39 -11.49 -19.82 -11.37
N ALA A 40 -12.17 -20.88 -10.94
CA ALA A 40 -12.31 -22.10 -11.72
C ALA A 40 -13.05 -21.85 -13.04
N GLY A 41 -14.08 -21.01 -13.02
CA GLY A 41 -14.79 -20.57 -14.24
C GLY A 41 -13.92 -19.78 -15.21
N GLU A 42 -12.81 -19.20 -14.74
CA GLU A 42 -11.81 -18.49 -15.54
C GLU A 42 -10.62 -19.38 -15.98
N GLY A 43 -10.57 -20.64 -15.52
CA GLY A 43 -9.57 -21.64 -15.98
C GLY A 43 -8.54 -22.06 -14.93
N ALA A 44 -8.60 -21.56 -13.69
CA ALA A 44 -7.76 -22.06 -12.61
C ALA A 44 -8.28 -23.43 -12.11
N LEU A 45 -7.39 -24.26 -11.57
CA LEU A 45 -7.77 -25.50 -10.91
C LEU A 45 -8.30 -25.18 -9.50
N PRO A 46 -9.52 -25.58 -9.15
CA PRO A 46 -10.08 -25.26 -7.83
C PRO A 46 -9.53 -26.18 -6.74
N ALA A 47 -9.27 -25.60 -5.55
CA ALA A 47 -9.00 -26.35 -4.33
C ALA A 47 -9.79 -25.74 -3.16
N LEU A 48 -10.65 -26.53 -2.53
CA LEU A 48 -11.48 -26.09 -1.40
C LEU A 48 -10.75 -26.21 -0.06
N THR A 49 -9.68 -27.02 -0.01
CA THR A 49 -8.83 -27.19 1.17
C THR A 49 -7.35 -27.03 0.80
N LEU A 50 -6.48 -26.83 1.80
CA LEU A 50 -5.03 -26.78 1.58
C LEU A 50 -4.48 -28.14 1.14
N GLU A 51 -5.06 -29.24 1.62
CA GLU A 51 -4.70 -30.60 1.21
C GLU A 51 -5.00 -30.83 -0.26
N GLU A 52 -6.15 -30.37 -0.75
CA GLU A 52 -6.49 -30.43 -2.19
C GLU A 52 -5.55 -29.55 -3.00
N LEU A 53 -5.19 -28.34 -2.52
CA LEU A 53 -4.26 -27.45 -3.19
C LEU A 53 -2.89 -28.14 -3.39
N VAL A 54 -2.31 -28.65 -2.29
CA VAL A 54 -0.99 -29.30 -2.30
C VAL A 54 -1.03 -30.58 -3.14
N GLY A 55 -2.11 -31.36 -3.04
CA GLY A 55 -2.28 -32.62 -3.78
C GLY A 55 -2.40 -32.46 -5.30
N GLN A 56 -2.74 -31.26 -5.80
CA GLN A 56 -2.83 -30.95 -7.24
C GLN A 56 -1.53 -30.38 -7.83
N LEU A 57 -0.51 -30.10 -7.01
CA LEU A 57 0.77 -29.56 -7.45
C LEU A 57 1.83 -30.66 -7.55
N ASP A 58 2.64 -30.61 -8.59
CA ASP A 58 3.81 -31.44 -8.75
C ASP A 58 4.98 -30.93 -7.92
N ALA A 59 5.75 -31.82 -7.30
CA ALA A 59 6.97 -31.42 -6.55
C ALA A 59 8.12 -31.06 -7.49
N PRO A 60 8.97 -30.08 -7.18
CA PRO A 60 8.85 -29.17 -6.04
C PRO A 60 7.67 -28.21 -6.20
N ARG A 61 6.89 -28.05 -5.14
CA ARG A 61 5.68 -27.25 -5.13
C ARG A 61 5.97 -25.80 -4.79
N HIS A 62 5.26 -24.88 -5.43
CA HIS A 62 5.38 -23.45 -5.18
C HIS A 62 4.03 -22.89 -4.75
N LEU A 63 3.96 -22.30 -3.55
CA LEU A 63 2.72 -21.84 -2.93
C LEU A 63 2.83 -20.37 -2.57
N TRP A 64 1.97 -19.55 -3.15
CA TRP A 64 1.93 -18.11 -2.94
C TRP A 64 0.78 -17.72 -2.00
N ILE A 65 1.08 -17.10 -0.89
CA ILE A 65 0.14 -16.65 0.13
C ILE A 65 -0.20 -15.18 -0.11
N MET A 66 -1.48 -14.88 -0.32
CA MET A 66 -2.04 -13.54 -0.51
C MET A 66 -3.18 -13.27 0.47
N VAL A 67 -3.01 -13.64 1.74
CA VAL A 67 -3.98 -13.40 2.80
C VAL A 67 -3.58 -12.17 3.63
N PRO A 68 -4.51 -11.58 4.41
CA PRO A 68 -4.13 -10.51 5.36
C PRO A 68 -3.06 -10.99 6.34
N ALA A 69 -2.12 -10.10 6.69
CA ALA A 69 -0.95 -10.42 7.52
C ALA A 69 -1.27 -11.18 8.82
N ALA A 70 -2.42 -10.89 9.42
CA ALA A 70 -2.88 -11.58 10.64
C ALA A 70 -3.15 -13.09 10.47
N PHE A 71 -3.26 -13.59 9.23
CA PHE A 71 -3.57 -14.99 8.94
C PHE A 71 -2.39 -15.75 8.33
N VAL A 72 -1.26 -15.09 8.05
CA VAL A 72 -0.12 -15.72 7.38
C VAL A 72 0.46 -16.85 8.25
N ASP A 73 0.71 -16.60 9.54
CA ASP A 73 1.28 -17.61 10.46
C ASP A 73 0.40 -18.85 10.53
N SER A 74 -0.89 -18.69 10.77
CA SER A 74 -1.84 -19.81 10.85
C SER A 74 -1.99 -20.55 9.51
N THR A 75 -1.78 -19.86 8.39
CA THR A 75 -1.76 -20.50 7.06
C THR A 75 -0.50 -21.33 6.89
N ILE A 76 0.67 -20.82 7.26
CA ILE A 76 1.95 -21.54 7.20
C ILE A 76 1.93 -22.76 8.14
N GLU A 77 1.45 -22.61 9.38
CA GLU A 77 1.33 -23.72 10.34
C GLU A 77 0.49 -24.89 9.81
N ARG A 78 -0.58 -24.60 9.05
CA ARG A 78 -1.42 -25.62 8.43
C ARG A 78 -0.81 -26.18 7.14
N LEU A 79 -0.03 -25.38 6.44
CA LEU A 79 0.53 -25.74 5.14
C LEU A 79 1.81 -26.55 5.27
N ALA A 80 2.73 -26.17 6.17
CA ALA A 80 4.05 -26.78 6.31
C ALA A 80 4.01 -28.33 6.52
N PRO A 81 3.08 -28.91 7.32
CA PRO A 81 2.98 -30.35 7.46
C PRO A 81 2.57 -31.10 6.19
N LEU A 82 2.05 -30.42 5.18
CA LEU A 82 1.61 -30.99 3.89
C LEU A 82 2.74 -30.94 2.84
N LEU A 83 3.82 -30.21 3.13
CA LEU A 83 4.91 -29.96 2.20
C LEU A 83 6.09 -30.92 2.42
N SER A 84 6.99 -30.93 1.48
CA SER A 84 8.19 -31.77 1.46
C SER A 84 9.44 -30.92 1.21
N GLU A 85 10.61 -31.52 1.44
CA GLU A 85 11.89 -30.91 1.09
C GLU A 85 11.91 -30.44 -0.36
N GLY A 86 12.36 -29.21 -0.60
CA GLY A 86 12.40 -28.54 -1.91
C GLY A 86 11.15 -27.73 -2.26
N ASP A 87 10.05 -27.87 -1.52
CA ASP A 87 8.87 -27.03 -1.73
C ASP A 87 9.13 -25.59 -1.28
N THR A 88 8.43 -24.62 -1.89
CA THR A 88 8.62 -23.19 -1.64
C THR A 88 7.33 -22.55 -1.17
N ILE A 89 7.36 -21.85 -0.05
CA ILE A 89 6.32 -20.92 0.43
C ILE A 89 6.74 -19.50 0.08
N ILE A 90 5.81 -18.74 -0.51
CA ILE A 90 5.99 -17.33 -0.87
C ILE A 90 4.94 -16.52 -0.11
N ASP A 91 5.38 -15.63 0.79
CA ASP A 91 4.49 -14.64 1.40
C ASP A 91 4.49 -13.38 0.53
N GLY A 92 3.41 -13.17 -0.21
CA GLY A 92 3.18 -11.98 -1.04
C GLY A 92 2.22 -10.98 -0.40
N GLY A 93 1.89 -11.16 0.88
CA GLY A 93 1.02 -10.30 1.66
C GLY A 93 1.68 -8.98 2.04
N ASN A 94 1.06 -8.29 3.00
CA ASN A 94 1.61 -7.07 3.58
C ASN A 94 2.16 -7.37 4.97
N SER A 95 3.18 -8.22 5.04
CA SER A 95 3.76 -8.71 6.27
C SER A 95 4.87 -7.79 6.80
N TRP A 96 5.08 -7.83 8.11
CA TRP A 96 6.21 -7.18 8.74
C TRP A 96 7.45 -8.04 8.59
N TYR A 97 8.52 -7.48 8.05
CA TYR A 97 9.76 -8.19 7.71
C TYR A 97 10.39 -8.99 8.86
N HIS A 98 10.17 -8.61 10.15
CA HIS A 98 10.62 -9.39 11.30
C HIS A 98 9.99 -10.80 11.29
N HIS A 99 8.70 -10.89 10.96
CA HIS A 99 8.02 -12.18 10.89
C HIS A 99 8.59 -13.07 9.79
N ASP A 100 9.07 -12.50 8.68
CA ASP A 100 9.69 -13.27 7.60
C ASP A 100 11.02 -13.90 8.05
N VAL A 101 11.82 -13.13 8.79
CA VAL A 101 13.06 -13.63 9.39
C VAL A 101 12.77 -14.78 10.37
N ASP A 102 11.74 -14.61 11.22
CA ASP A 102 11.35 -15.62 12.21
C ASP A 102 10.80 -16.90 11.55
N ARG A 103 10.09 -16.79 10.43
CA ARG A 103 9.49 -17.92 9.67
C ARG A 103 10.52 -18.72 8.88
N ALA A 104 11.49 -18.04 8.29
CA ALA A 104 12.45 -18.66 7.36
C ALA A 104 13.28 -19.78 8.03
N GLY A 105 13.75 -19.57 9.26
CA GLY A 105 14.60 -20.54 9.96
C GLY A 105 13.93 -21.89 10.21
N PRO A 106 12.76 -21.95 10.87
CA PRO A 106 12.01 -23.18 11.10
C PRO A 106 11.58 -23.93 9.84
N LEU A 107 11.26 -23.21 8.73
CA LEU A 107 10.92 -23.82 7.45
C LEU A 107 12.16 -24.42 6.79
N ALA A 108 13.28 -23.71 6.78
CA ALA A 108 14.56 -24.21 6.26
C ALA A 108 15.02 -25.48 6.99
N ALA A 109 14.79 -25.60 8.31
CA ALA A 109 15.09 -26.83 9.05
C ALA A 109 14.27 -28.06 8.60
N GLN A 110 13.16 -27.82 7.88
CA GLN A 110 12.33 -28.86 7.26
C GLN A 110 12.61 -29.04 5.76
N GLY A 111 13.62 -28.33 5.22
CA GLY A 111 13.95 -28.33 3.80
C GLY A 111 12.96 -27.53 2.93
N ILE A 112 12.10 -26.72 3.55
CA ILE A 112 11.12 -25.87 2.84
C ILE A 112 11.73 -24.48 2.65
N HIS A 113 11.70 -23.98 1.41
CA HIS A 113 12.15 -22.65 1.07
C HIS A 113 11.10 -21.61 1.43
N TYR A 114 11.56 -20.45 1.89
CA TYR A 114 10.69 -19.31 2.21
C TYR A 114 11.15 -18.06 1.47
N LEU A 115 10.21 -17.43 0.74
CA LEU A 115 10.43 -16.15 0.08
C LEU A 115 9.40 -15.13 0.59
N ASP A 116 9.83 -13.92 0.85
CA ASP A 116 8.97 -12.77 1.11
C ASP A 116 8.95 -11.85 -0.12
N VAL A 117 7.74 -11.49 -0.58
CA VAL A 117 7.57 -10.71 -1.81
C VAL A 117 6.71 -9.49 -1.55
N GLY A 118 7.38 -8.38 -1.28
CA GLY A 118 6.73 -7.09 -1.22
C GLY A 118 6.20 -6.68 -2.59
N THR A 119 4.89 -6.51 -2.69
CA THR A 119 4.20 -6.27 -3.95
C THR A 119 3.61 -4.86 -3.99
N SER A 120 3.94 -4.08 -5.03
CA SER A 120 3.34 -2.77 -5.33
C SER A 120 2.66 -2.80 -6.70
N GLY A 121 1.52 -2.11 -6.86
CA GLY A 121 0.70 -2.06 -8.08
C GLY A 121 -0.79 -2.18 -7.82
N GLY A 122 -1.18 -2.69 -6.67
CA GLY A 122 -2.57 -2.75 -6.20
C GLY A 122 -3.51 -3.44 -7.19
N VAL A 123 -4.69 -2.87 -7.38
CA VAL A 123 -5.73 -3.43 -8.28
C VAL A 123 -5.37 -3.31 -9.76
N PHE A 124 -4.43 -2.43 -10.12
CA PHE A 124 -4.01 -2.18 -11.50
C PHE A 124 -2.96 -3.18 -12.00
N GLY A 125 -2.46 -4.07 -11.14
CA GLY A 125 -1.41 -5.01 -11.49
C GLY A 125 -1.81 -6.04 -12.56
N LEU A 126 -3.11 -6.28 -12.79
CA LEU A 126 -3.56 -7.16 -13.87
C LEU A 126 -3.11 -6.65 -15.24
N GLU A 127 -3.27 -5.35 -15.51
CA GLU A 127 -2.88 -4.72 -16.79
C GLU A 127 -1.44 -4.23 -16.75
N ARG A 128 -1.04 -3.53 -15.69
CA ARG A 128 0.25 -2.83 -15.61
C ARG A 128 1.41 -3.70 -15.13
N GLY A 129 1.13 -4.87 -14.53
CA GLY A 129 2.11 -5.65 -13.79
C GLY A 129 2.37 -5.11 -12.38
N TYR A 130 3.14 -5.86 -11.61
CA TYR A 130 3.49 -5.57 -10.23
C TYR A 130 4.98 -5.28 -10.08
N CYS A 131 5.35 -4.28 -9.32
CA CYS A 131 6.72 -4.11 -8.85
C CYS A 131 6.94 -5.07 -7.67
N LEU A 132 7.92 -6.00 -7.80
CA LEU A 132 8.17 -7.05 -6.83
C LEU A 132 9.53 -6.88 -6.17
N MET A 133 9.53 -6.81 -4.84
CA MET A 133 10.71 -6.72 -3.99
C MET A 133 10.85 -8.03 -3.24
N ILE A 134 11.89 -8.82 -3.52
CA ILE A 134 11.95 -10.24 -3.14
C ILE A 134 13.08 -10.47 -2.14
N GLY A 135 12.75 -11.10 -1.02
CA GLY A 135 13.69 -11.60 -0.03
C GLY A 135 13.69 -13.13 -0.01
N GLY A 136 14.83 -13.72 0.34
CA GLY A 136 14.99 -15.15 0.50
C GLY A 136 16.27 -15.71 -0.12
N ASP A 137 16.35 -17.02 -0.23
CA ASP A 137 17.49 -17.70 -0.84
C ASP A 137 17.60 -17.41 -2.35
N ALA A 138 18.80 -17.10 -2.81
CA ALA A 138 19.04 -16.70 -4.20
C ALA A 138 18.71 -17.81 -5.23
N THR A 139 18.90 -19.08 -4.85
CA THR A 139 18.59 -20.22 -5.73
C THR A 139 17.09 -20.34 -5.91
N SER A 140 16.35 -20.28 -4.81
CA SER A 140 14.87 -20.32 -4.81
C SER A 140 14.28 -19.13 -5.58
N VAL A 141 14.86 -17.93 -5.43
CA VAL A 141 14.46 -16.74 -6.20
C VAL A 141 14.70 -16.97 -7.71
N ALA A 142 15.84 -17.54 -8.10
CA ALA A 142 16.16 -17.83 -9.50
C ALA A 142 15.21 -18.88 -10.11
N GLU A 143 14.82 -19.89 -9.34
CA GLU A 143 13.84 -20.89 -9.78
C GLU A 143 12.46 -20.29 -10.04
N MET A 144 12.07 -19.28 -9.25
CA MET A 144 10.80 -18.58 -9.38
C MET A 144 10.82 -17.44 -10.42
N ALA A 145 11.95 -17.14 -11.05
CA ALA A 145 12.09 -16.06 -12.03
C ALA A 145 10.98 -16.05 -13.11
N PRO A 146 10.55 -17.18 -13.71
CA PRO A 146 9.49 -17.15 -14.72
C PRO A 146 8.13 -16.67 -14.18
N ILE A 147 7.85 -16.85 -12.90
CA ILE A 147 6.66 -16.32 -12.23
C ILE A 147 6.82 -14.81 -12.02
N PHE A 148 7.99 -14.37 -11.52
CA PHE A 148 8.26 -12.95 -11.29
C PHE A 148 8.27 -12.16 -12.59
N ASP A 149 8.88 -12.67 -13.65
CA ASP A 149 8.85 -12.07 -15.00
C ASP A 149 7.42 -11.87 -15.51
N THR A 150 6.56 -12.88 -15.30
CA THR A 150 5.16 -12.80 -15.73
C THR A 150 4.37 -11.80 -14.92
N LEU A 151 4.58 -11.73 -13.61
CA LEU A 151 3.85 -10.82 -12.73
C LEU A 151 4.32 -9.37 -12.91
N SER A 152 5.56 -9.14 -13.28
CA SER A 152 6.16 -7.82 -13.44
C SER A 152 5.72 -7.11 -14.73
N PRO A 153 5.90 -5.78 -14.83
CA PRO A 153 5.54 -5.01 -16.02
C PRO A 153 6.44 -5.30 -17.23
N GLY A 154 7.64 -5.88 -17.03
CA GLY A 154 8.69 -5.91 -18.04
C GLY A 154 9.32 -4.53 -18.23
N LEU A 155 10.08 -4.35 -19.31
CA LEU A 155 10.74 -3.05 -19.61
C LEU A 155 9.75 -1.91 -19.83
N GLY A 156 8.56 -2.22 -20.37
CA GLY A 156 7.54 -1.22 -20.65
C GLY A 156 8.03 -0.08 -21.54
N GLU A 157 7.49 1.12 -21.33
CA GLU A 157 7.82 2.33 -22.09
C GLU A 157 8.75 3.27 -21.31
N ILE A 158 9.23 2.88 -20.12
CA ILE A 158 10.11 3.71 -19.29
C ILE A 158 11.52 3.65 -19.89
N GLU A 159 12.06 4.82 -20.23
CA GLU A 159 13.44 4.94 -20.71
C GLU A 159 14.42 4.44 -19.65
N ARG A 160 15.49 3.77 -20.11
CA ARG A 160 16.55 3.31 -19.21
C ARG A 160 17.24 4.50 -18.56
N THR A 161 17.56 4.35 -17.28
CA THR A 161 18.34 5.36 -16.56
C THR A 161 19.68 5.57 -17.26
N PRO A 162 20.07 6.83 -17.58
CA PRO A 162 21.35 7.12 -18.19
C PRO A 162 22.52 6.49 -17.42
N GLY A 163 23.42 5.81 -18.12
CA GLY A 163 24.56 5.09 -17.55
C GLY A 163 24.27 3.62 -17.21
N ARG A 164 23.06 3.10 -17.46
CA ARG A 164 22.79 1.67 -17.45
C ARG A 164 23.01 1.08 -18.84
N ASP A 165 24.11 0.33 -19.00
CA ASP A 165 24.51 -0.31 -20.25
C ASP A 165 24.31 -1.84 -20.19
N GLY A 166 24.45 -2.53 -21.35
CA GLY A 166 24.31 -3.97 -21.46
C GLY A 166 22.86 -4.49 -21.43
N GLU A 167 22.69 -5.78 -21.12
CA GLU A 167 21.36 -6.39 -21.01
C GLU A 167 20.58 -5.83 -19.84
N PRO A 168 19.26 -5.59 -20.00
CA PRO A 168 18.42 -5.09 -18.92
C PRO A 168 18.40 -6.06 -17.72
N SER A 169 18.59 -5.49 -16.54
CA SER A 169 18.48 -6.24 -15.28
C SER A 169 17.02 -6.55 -14.91
N THR A 170 16.81 -7.46 -13.97
CA THR A 170 15.47 -7.76 -13.43
C THR A 170 14.83 -6.54 -12.77
N ALA A 171 15.62 -5.65 -12.17
CA ALA A 171 15.14 -4.38 -11.62
C ALA A 171 14.53 -3.47 -12.70
N GLU A 172 15.11 -3.45 -13.90
CA GLU A 172 14.58 -2.71 -15.04
C GLU A 172 13.31 -3.36 -15.61
N GLN A 173 13.11 -4.65 -15.34
CA GLN A 173 11.90 -5.40 -15.71
C GLN A 173 10.80 -5.33 -14.64
N GLY A 174 11.10 -4.77 -13.46
CA GLY A 174 10.12 -4.53 -12.39
C GLY A 174 10.16 -5.51 -11.25
N TRP A 175 11.19 -6.37 -11.11
CA TRP A 175 11.40 -7.18 -9.93
C TRP A 175 12.87 -7.26 -9.52
N LEU A 176 13.14 -7.44 -8.23
CA LEU A 176 14.50 -7.47 -7.70
C LEU A 176 14.61 -8.43 -6.52
N HIS A 177 15.65 -9.29 -6.53
CA HIS A 177 16.11 -9.97 -5.32
C HIS A 177 16.85 -8.97 -4.44
N CYS A 178 16.21 -8.56 -3.33
CA CYS A 178 16.70 -7.51 -2.43
C CYS A 178 17.69 -8.03 -1.38
N GLY A 179 17.71 -9.34 -1.11
CA GLY A 179 18.58 -9.95 -0.09
C GLY A 179 17.97 -11.18 0.57
N PRO A 180 18.45 -11.56 1.77
CA PRO A 180 17.91 -12.71 2.50
C PRO A 180 16.45 -12.50 2.92
N ALA A 181 15.86 -13.53 3.55
CA ALA A 181 14.49 -13.47 4.05
C ALA A 181 14.22 -12.21 4.90
N GLY A 182 13.12 -11.55 4.64
CA GLY A 182 12.72 -10.25 5.19
C GLY A 182 13.13 -9.05 4.34
N ALA A 183 14.13 -9.18 3.44
CA ALA A 183 14.62 -8.04 2.65
C ALA A 183 13.56 -7.50 1.66
N GLY A 184 12.71 -8.34 1.12
CA GLY A 184 11.65 -7.94 0.21
C GLY A 184 10.61 -7.06 0.91
N HIS A 185 10.05 -7.54 2.01
CA HIS A 185 9.09 -6.77 2.82
C HIS A 185 9.73 -5.55 3.49
N PHE A 186 11.01 -5.59 3.87
CA PHE A 186 11.73 -4.41 4.35
C PHE A 186 11.77 -3.31 3.30
N VAL A 187 12.22 -3.61 2.09
CA VAL A 187 12.26 -2.64 0.98
C VAL A 187 10.85 -2.13 0.65
N LYS A 188 9.85 -3.03 0.66
CA LYS A 188 8.45 -2.67 0.39
C LYS A 188 7.87 -1.75 1.47
N MET A 189 8.14 -1.97 2.76
CA MET A 189 7.61 -1.09 3.81
C MET A 189 8.21 0.32 3.70
N VAL A 190 9.50 0.44 3.35
CA VAL A 190 10.15 1.75 3.11
C VAL A 190 9.53 2.44 1.90
N HIS A 191 9.26 1.71 0.81
CA HIS A 191 8.51 2.21 -0.34
C HIS A 191 7.16 2.80 0.10
N ASN A 192 6.40 2.09 0.93
CA ASN A 192 5.11 2.58 1.43
C ASN A 192 5.26 3.76 2.40
N GLY A 193 6.33 3.82 3.19
CA GLY A 193 6.66 5.00 4.00
C GLY A 193 6.85 6.25 3.11
N ILE A 194 7.59 6.11 2.02
CA ILE A 194 7.77 7.19 1.02
C ILE A 194 6.42 7.55 0.39
N GLU A 195 5.59 6.57 0.03
CA GLU A 195 4.25 6.79 -0.49
C GLU A 195 3.38 7.63 0.46
N TYR A 196 3.41 7.35 1.78
CA TYR A 196 2.72 8.16 2.79
C TYR A 196 3.19 9.62 2.76
N GLY A 197 4.49 9.86 2.66
CA GLY A 197 5.08 11.20 2.57
C GLY A 197 4.62 11.95 1.31
N LEU A 198 4.64 11.29 0.15
CA LEU A 198 4.17 11.86 -1.11
C LEU A 198 2.67 12.20 -1.06
N MET A 199 1.85 11.29 -0.56
CA MET A 199 0.41 11.51 -0.41
C MET A 199 0.12 12.70 0.52
N ALA A 200 0.83 12.81 1.65
CA ALA A 200 0.67 13.92 2.58
C ALA A 200 1.06 15.25 1.93
N ALA A 201 2.18 15.30 1.20
CA ALA A 201 2.63 16.51 0.51
C ALA A 201 1.61 16.99 -0.55
N TYR A 202 1.06 16.09 -1.36
CA TYR A 202 -0.01 16.44 -2.30
C TYR A 202 -1.26 16.94 -1.58
N ALA A 203 -1.70 16.25 -0.53
CA ALA A 203 -2.90 16.61 0.22
C ALA A 203 -2.76 18.00 0.86
N GLU A 204 -1.64 18.31 1.50
CA GLU A 204 -1.37 19.61 2.09
C GLU A 204 -1.30 20.72 1.03
N GLY A 205 -0.59 20.50 -0.07
CA GLY A 205 -0.47 21.46 -1.16
C GLY A 205 -1.82 21.76 -1.81
N LEU A 206 -2.62 20.74 -2.12
CA LEU A 206 -3.96 20.90 -2.67
C LEU A 206 -4.90 21.58 -1.68
N ASN A 207 -4.79 21.32 -0.38
CA ASN A 207 -5.57 22.03 0.65
C ASN A 207 -5.21 23.52 0.72
N VAL A 208 -3.93 23.91 0.55
CA VAL A 208 -3.52 25.32 0.44
C VAL A 208 -4.20 25.99 -0.75
N LEU A 209 -4.21 25.34 -1.92
CA LEU A 209 -4.88 25.85 -3.13
C LEU A 209 -6.40 25.95 -2.93
N ALA A 210 -7.04 24.96 -2.31
CA ALA A 210 -8.48 24.97 -2.00
C ALA A 210 -8.87 26.12 -1.07
N LYS A 211 -7.95 26.61 -0.25
CA LYS A 211 -8.18 27.74 0.67
C LYS A 211 -7.68 29.09 0.15
N ALA A 212 -7.20 29.16 -1.09
CA ALA A 212 -6.64 30.37 -1.69
C ALA A 212 -7.66 31.52 -1.87
N GLY A 213 -8.96 31.24 -1.75
CA GLY A 213 -10.05 32.21 -1.75
C GLY A 213 -10.42 32.80 -0.39
N ILE A 214 -9.70 32.46 0.68
CA ILE A 214 -10.04 32.86 2.05
C ILE A 214 -10.15 34.39 2.23
N GLY A 215 -9.41 35.17 1.46
CA GLY A 215 -9.43 36.64 1.52
C GLY A 215 -10.72 37.28 1.01
N ALA A 216 -11.55 36.56 0.24
CA ALA A 216 -12.86 37.01 -0.20
C ALA A 216 -13.95 36.86 0.88
N ALA A 217 -13.70 36.06 1.93
CA ALA A 217 -14.64 35.85 3.01
C ALA A 217 -14.56 36.99 4.04
N SER A 218 -15.68 37.28 4.73
CA SER A 218 -15.68 38.23 5.86
C SER A 218 -14.99 37.58 7.06
N HIS A 219 -13.96 38.20 7.58
CA HIS A 219 -13.23 37.72 8.75
C HIS A 219 -13.70 38.43 10.04
N THR A 220 -14.09 37.68 11.05
CA THR A 220 -14.38 38.22 12.37
C THR A 220 -13.04 38.61 13.02
N LYS A 221 -12.91 39.89 13.37
CA LYS A 221 -11.75 40.39 14.14
C LYS A 221 -12.07 40.25 15.64
N ASP A 222 -11.38 39.37 16.32
CA ASP A 222 -11.51 39.17 17.75
C ASP A 222 -10.15 38.87 18.42
N ALA A 223 -10.15 38.76 19.75
CA ALA A 223 -8.94 38.48 20.52
C ALA A 223 -8.42 37.04 20.37
N GLU A 224 -9.24 36.13 19.80
CA GLU A 224 -8.96 34.68 19.71
C GLU A 224 -8.30 34.26 18.40
N THR A 225 -8.38 35.14 17.38
CA THR A 225 -7.95 34.77 16.00
C THR A 225 -7.02 35.84 15.44
N ALA A 226 -5.84 35.42 14.99
CA ALA A 226 -4.96 36.31 14.24
C ALA A 226 -5.66 36.79 12.96
N PRO A 227 -5.67 38.09 12.66
CA PRO A 227 -6.28 38.60 11.44
C PRO A 227 -5.48 38.10 10.22
N LEU A 228 -6.20 37.82 9.13
CA LEU A 228 -5.55 37.56 7.83
C LEU A 228 -4.87 38.88 7.40
N ALA A 229 -3.55 38.84 7.23
CA ALA A 229 -2.79 39.94 6.67
C ALA A 229 -2.96 39.94 5.15
N ASN A 230 -3.22 41.13 4.57
CA ASN A 230 -3.32 41.35 3.11
C ASN A 230 -4.31 40.41 2.44
N PRO A 231 -5.62 40.43 2.80
CA PRO A 231 -6.62 39.51 2.25
C PRO A 231 -6.75 39.62 0.72
N GLU A 232 -6.32 40.72 0.13
CA GLU A 232 -6.29 40.95 -1.31
C GLU A 232 -5.38 39.96 -2.07
N TYR A 233 -4.45 39.30 -1.41
CA TYR A 233 -3.57 38.29 -2.02
C TYR A 233 -4.16 36.88 -1.96
N TYR A 234 -5.33 36.69 -1.36
CA TYR A 234 -5.97 35.39 -1.16
C TYR A 234 -7.41 35.39 -1.68
N GLN A 235 -7.61 35.81 -2.93
CA GLN A 235 -8.92 35.92 -3.58
C GLN A 235 -9.01 35.06 -4.85
N TYR A 236 -8.35 33.89 -4.84
CA TYR A 236 -8.35 33.01 -5.98
C TYR A 236 -9.49 32.00 -5.87
N ASP A 237 -10.15 31.75 -7.00
CA ASP A 237 -11.07 30.64 -7.22
C ASP A 237 -10.36 29.64 -8.14
N LEU A 238 -9.80 28.59 -7.56
CA LEU A 238 -8.89 27.68 -8.24
C LEU A 238 -9.57 26.34 -8.51
N ASP A 239 -9.56 25.91 -9.77
CA ASP A 239 -10.00 24.59 -10.20
C ASP A 239 -8.88 23.56 -9.92
N LEU A 240 -9.02 22.78 -8.84
CA LEU A 240 -8.04 21.76 -8.46
C LEU A 240 -7.94 20.62 -9.49
N SER A 241 -9.03 20.28 -10.15
CA SER A 241 -9.03 19.25 -11.19
C SER A 241 -8.19 19.69 -12.39
N ALA A 242 -8.35 20.93 -12.85
CA ALA A 242 -7.55 21.49 -13.93
C ALA A 242 -6.06 21.64 -13.53
N ILE A 243 -5.78 22.04 -12.29
CA ILE A 243 -4.40 22.18 -11.80
C ILE A 243 -3.69 20.83 -11.70
N THR A 244 -4.34 19.80 -11.18
CA THR A 244 -3.75 18.46 -11.11
C THR A 244 -3.53 17.87 -12.50
N GLU A 245 -4.45 18.09 -13.45
CA GLU A 245 -4.26 17.71 -14.85
C GLU A 245 -3.07 18.44 -15.48
N LEU A 246 -2.88 19.74 -15.20
CA LEU A 246 -1.73 20.51 -15.66
C LEU A 246 -0.42 19.92 -15.12
N TRP A 247 -0.37 19.63 -13.81
CA TRP A 247 0.86 19.17 -13.17
C TRP A 247 1.28 17.77 -13.62
N ARG A 248 0.34 16.87 -13.92
CA ARG A 248 0.67 15.55 -14.46
C ARG A 248 1.23 15.57 -15.89
N ARG A 249 1.14 16.70 -16.60
CA ARG A 249 1.61 16.89 -17.99
C ARG A 249 3.02 17.39 -18.12
N GLY A 250 3.93 17.00 -17.22
CA GLY A 250 5.36 17.28 -17.33
C GLY A 250 5.92 18.22 -16.26
N SER A 251 5.20 18.45 -15.17
CA SER A 251 5.79 19.13 -14.03
C SER A 251 6.72 18.15 -13.26
N VAL A 252 7.65 18.70 -12.48
CA VAL A 252 8.58 17.92 -11.65
C VAL A 252 7.89 17.10 -10.57
N VAL A 253 6.64 17.43 -10.21
CA VAL A 253 5.81 16.69 -9.25
C VAL A 253 4.90 15.65 -9.92
N SER A 254 5.07 15.38 -11.21
CA SER A 254 4.30 14.33 -11.88
C SER A 254 4.63 12.96 -11.27
N SER A 255 3.59 12.15 -11.05
CA SER A 255 3.72 10.79 -10.53
C SER A 255 2.43 10.01 -10.77
N TRP A 256 2.47 8.68 -10.64
CA TRP A 256 1.26 7.89 -10.68
C TRP A 256 0.25 8.25 -9.57
N LEU A 257 0.73 8.63 -8.37
CA LEU A 257 -0.16 9.13 -7.30
C LEU A 257 -0.89 10.41 -7.72
N LEU A 258 -0.22 11.30 -8.45
CA LEU A 258 -0.87 12.50 -8.99
C LEU A 258 -1.87 12.16 -10.09
N ASP A 259 -1.59 11.17 -10.94
CA ASP A 259 -2.56 10.66 -11.93
C ASP A 259 -3.84 10.15 -11.27
N LEU A 260 -3.71 9.38 -10.20
CA LEU A 260 -4.85 8.88 -9.42
C LEU A 260 -5.61 10.02 -8.72
N THR A 261 -4.89 11.02 -8.22
CA THR A 261 -5.49 12.22 -7.61
C THR A 261 -6.30 13.01 -8.63
N ALA A 262 -5.75 13.23 -9.83
CA ALA A 262 -6.45 13.91 -10.91
C ALA A 262 -7.71 13.15 -11.34
N ALA A 263 -7.66 11.83 -11.45
CA ALA A 263 -8.81 11.00 -11.75
C ALA A 263 -9.93 11.16 -10.69
N ALA A 264 -9.56 11.12 -9.39
CA ALA A 264 -10.51 11.30 -8.30
C ALA A 264 -11.18 12.69 -8.34
N LEU A 265 -10.43 13.75 -8.62
CA LEU A 265 -10.95 15.12 -8.70
C LEU A 265 -11.80 15.40 -9.96
N VAL A 266 -11.64 14.60 -11.02
CA VAL A 266 -12.55 14.63 -12.18
C VAL A 266 -13.88 13.97 -11.82
N GLU A 267 -13.85 12.87 -11.07
CA GLU A 267 -15.06 12.14 -10.66
C GLU A 267 -15.83 12.89 -9.58
N ASP A 268 -15.14 13.44 -8.58
CA ASP A 268 -15.73 14.20 -7.47
C ASP A 268 -14.85 15.41 -7.14
N PRO A 269 -15.11 16.58 -7.75
CA PRO A 269 -14.28 17.79 -7.60
C PRO A 269 -14.18 18.33 -6.16
N HIS A 270 -15.14 17.99 -5.31
CA HIS A 270 -15.18 18.40 -3.90
C HIS A 270 -14.82 17.28 -2.91
N LEU A 271 -14.59 16.08 -3.44
CA LEU A 271 -14.31 14.87 -2.64
C LEU A 271 -15.39 14.59 -1.57
N ASP A 272 -16.64 14.91 -1.85
CA ASP A 272 -17.77 14.80 -0.94
C ASP A 272 -18.09 13.35 -0.56
N ALA A 273 -17.65 12.38 -1.36
CA ALA A 273 -17.78 10.95 -1.07
C ALA A 273 -16.82 10.46 0.03
N PHE A 274 -15.89 11.29 0.51
CA PHE A 274 -14.86 10.89 1.47
C PHE A 274 -14.96 11.66 2.79
N GLU A 275 -14.98 10.91 3.90
CA GLU A 275 -15.03 11.47 5.26
C GLU A 275 -13.66 11.98 5.77
N GLY A 276 -12.58 11.80 5.03
CA GLY A 276 -11.23 12.20 5.42
C GLY A 276 -10.58 11.33 6.50
N ASN A 277 -11.12 10.14 6.78
CA ASN A 277 -10.60 9.19 7.76
C ASN A 277 -9.60 8.22 7.08
N VAL A 278 -8.30 8.48 7.26
CA VAL A 278 -7.24 7.75 6.56
C VAL A 278 -6.65 6.65 7.43
N SER A 279 -6.86 5.39 7.02
CA SER A 279 -6.31 4.23 7.71
C SER A 279 -4.79 4.11 7.57
N ASP A 280 -4.19 3.43 8.55
CA ASP A 280 -2.79 3.06 8.58
C ASP A 280 -2.70 1.53 8.57
N SER A 281 -2.04 0.97 7.56
CA SER A 281 -1.90 -0.47 7.32
C SER A 281 -0.61 -1.08 7.91
N GLY A 282 0.17 -0.28 8.64
CA GLY A 282 1.34 -0.74 9.41
C GLY A 282 2.68 -0.30 8.82
N GLU A 283 2.85 -0.24 7.52
CA GLU A 283 4.15 -0.03 6.87
C GLU A 283 4.78 1.32 7.22
N GLY A 284 3.96 2.39 7.32
CA GLY A 284 4.44 3.69 7.76
C GLY A 284 5.00 3.65 9.19
N ARG A 285 4.38 2.86 10.09
CA ARG A 285 4.89 2.62 11.45
C ARG A 285 6.20 1.87 11.42
N TRP A 286 6.26 0.77 10.68
CA TRP A 286 7.45 -0.08 10.60
C TRP A 286 8.64 0.69 10.01
N THR A 287 8.38 1.53 9.00
CA THR A 287 9.42 2.40 8.41
C THR A 287 9.96 3.42 9.41
N VAL A 288 9.08 4.09 10.17
CA VAL A 288 9.51 5.04 11.22
C VAL A 288 10.25 4.32 12.34
N GLN A 289 9.79 3.12 12.75
CA GLN A 289 10.46 2.32 13.75
C GLN A 289 11.85 1.86 13.28
N ALA A 290 11.98 1.40 12.06
CA ALA A 290 13.28 1.06 11.47
C ALA A 290 14.23 2.27 11.47
N GLY A 291 13.74 3.45 11.11
CA GLY A 291 14.54 4.67 11.18
C GLY A 291 15.02 5.00 12.61
N ILE A 292 14.19 4.73 13.64
CA ILE A 292 14.60 4.88 15.06
C ILE A 292 15.69 3.86 15.41
N ASP A 293 15.48 2.60 15.07
CA ASP A 293 16.39 1.49 15.39
C ASP A 293 17.76 1.65 14.70
N GLU A 294 17.75 2.17 13.47
CA GLU A 294 18.94 2.47 12.66
C GLU A 294 19.60 3.81 13.00
N GLY A 295 18.95 4.67 13.80
CA GLY A 295 19.43 6.02 14.09
C GLY A 295 19.28 6.98 12.90
N VAL A 296 18.37 6.72 11.98
CA VAL A 296 18.12 7.52 10.78
C VAL A 296 16.94 8.48 11.02
N PRO A 297 17.10 9.81 10.83
CA PRO A 297 16.00 10.75 11.00
C PRO A 297 14.97 10.63 9.87
N THR A 298 13.70 10.46 10.23
CA THR A 298 12.56 10.31 9.31
C THR A 298 11.44 11.33 9.56
N PRO A 299 11.71 12.65 9.68
CA PRO A 299 10.70 13.63 10.09
C PRO A 299 9.51 13.73 9.13
N VAL A 300 9.74 13.63 7.82
CA VAL A 300 8.68 13.70 6.81
C VAL A 300 7.75 12.48 6.91
N LEU A 301 8.31 11.28 7.01
CA LEU A 301 7.55 10.03 7.09
C LEU A 301 6.78 9.94 8.42
N ALA A 302 7.39 10.38 9.53
CA ALA A 302 6.75 10.44 10.83
C ALA A 302 5.57 11.43 10.83
N ALA A 303 5.73 12.63 10.25
CA ALA A 303 4.66 13.61 10.12
C ALA A 303 3.48 13.06 9.30
N ALA A 304 3.75 12.42 8.17
CA ALA A 304 2.73 11.79 7.32
C ALA A 304 1.96 10.67 8.06
N LEU A 305 2.65 9.86 8.86
CA LEU A 305 2.04 8.83 9.70
C LEU A 305 1.14 9.46 10.78
N TYR A 306 1.63 10.49 11.49
CA TYR A 306 0.87 11.15 12.56
C TYR A 306 -0.36 11.89 12.04
N GLN A 307 -0.31 12.43 10.82
CA GLN A 307 -1.47 13.01 10.16
C GLN A 307 -2.60 11.97 9.98
N ARG A 308 -2.27 10.71 9.63
CA ARG A 308 -3.26 9.63 9.58
C ARG A 308 -3.88 9.36 10.95
N PHE A 309 -3.09 9.39 12.02
CA PHE A 309 -3.63 9.24 13.39
C PHE A 309 -4.57 10.38 13.75
N SER A 310 -4.20 11.62 13.42
CA SER A 310 -5.05 12.81 13.65
C SER A 310 -6.34 12.72 12.85
N SER A 311 -6.30 12.26 11.60
CA SER A 311 -7.51 12.08 10.77
C SER A 311 -8.52 11.08 11.36
N GLN A 312 -8.06 10.17 12.23
CA GLN A 312 -8.87 9.19 12.94
C GLN A 312 -9.36 9.70 14.32
N GLY A 313 -9.19 10.99 14.62
CA GLY A 313 -9.59 11.58 15.90
C GLY A 313 -8.71 11.20 17.09
N ARG A 314 -7.51 10.65 16.86
CA ARG A 314 -6.60 10.22 17.95
C ARG A 314 -5.87 11.35 18.63
N SER A 315 -6.05 12.61 18.19
CA SER A 315 -5.55 13.83 18.84
C SER A 315 -6.54 14.46 19.84
N ASP A 316 -7.75 13.91 20.01
CA ASP A 316 -8.88 14.51 20.73
C ASP A 316 -8.52 15.03 22.14
N VAL A 317 -7.82 14.23 22.94
CA VAL A 317 -7.42 14.65 24.31
C VAL A 317 -6.37 15.77 24.25
N ALA A 318 -5.41 15.69 23.32
CA ALA A 318 -4.38 16.72 23.17
C ALA A 318 -5.00 18.06 22.77
N ASP A 319 -5.93 18.07 21.83
CA ASP A 319 -6.64 19.27 21.37
C ASP A 319 -7.48 19.90 22.50
N LYS A 320 -8.18 19.07 23.30
CA LYS A 320 -8.93 19.52 24.48
C LYS A 320 -8.01 20.11 25.58
N VAL A 321 -6.86 19.49 25.82
CA VAL A 321 -5.88 20.00 26.80
C VAL A 321 -5.32 21.36 26.35
N LEU A 322 -5.00 21.53 25.07
CA LEU A 322 -4.57 22.81 24.51
C LEU A 322 -5.63 23.90 24.70
N SER A 323 -6.89 23.59 24.41
CA SER A 323 -8.02 24.51 24.60
C SER A 323 -8.20 24.87 26.08
N ALA A 324 -8.15 23.89 26.98
CA ALA A 324 -8.27 24.09 28.42
C ALA A 324 -7.11 24.92 28.97
N MET A 325 -5.87 24.71 28.56
CA MET A 325 -4.72 25.53 28.97
C MET A 325 -4.89 26.96 28.52
N ARG A 326 -5.35 27.22 27.29
CA ARG A 326 -5.63 28.60 26.81
C ARG A 326 -6.70 29.28 27.64
N ALA A 327 -7.75 28.57 28.03
CA ALA A 327 -8.81 29.08 28.88
C ALA A 327 -8.30 29.46 30.29
N GLN A 328 -7.53 28.57 30.93
CA GLN A 328 -6.98 28.80 32.28
C GLN A 328 -5.87 29.87 32.31
N PHE A 329 -5.01 29.89 31.32
CA PHE A 329 -3.88 30.79 31.22
C PHE A 329 -4.28 32.23 30.82
N GLY A 330 -5.19 32.37 29.82
CA GLY A 330 -5.53 33.67 29.24
C GLY A 330 -7.01 34.03 29.27
N GLY A 331 -7.89 33.21 29.86
CA GLY A 331 -9.33 33.42 29.82
C GLY A 331 -9.95 33.28 28.41
N HIS A 332 -9.22 32.63 27.48
CA HIS A 332 -9.67 32.46 26.10
C HIS A 332 -10.90 31.58 26.00
N THR A 333 -11.89 31.97 25.20
CA THR A 333 -13.13 31.23 25.01
C THR A 333 -13.01 30.34 23.76
N GLU A 334 -13.30 29.04 23.88
CA GLU A 334 -13.34 28.16 22.75
C GLU A 334 -14.51 28.48 21.80
N LYS A 335 -14.20 28.67 20.51
CA LYS A 335 -15.22 28.88 19.49
C LYS A 335 -15.87 27.51 19.15
N LYS A 336 -17.20 27.43 19.26
CA LYS A 336 -17.92 26.23 18.81
C LYS A 336 -17.73 26.04 17.31
N SER A 337 -17.35 24.83 16.90
CA SER A 337 -17.25 24.49 15.50
C SER A 337 -18.63 24.60 14.83
N THR A 338 -18.71 25.25 13.68
CA THR A 338 -19.93 25.38 12.88
C THR A 338 -20.19 24.12 12.03
N GLN A 339 -19.42 23.07 12.19
CA GLN A 339 -19.68 21.81 11.49
C GLN A 339 -20.99 21.19 12.02
N LYS A 340 -22.02 21.20 11.18
CA LYS A 340 -23.24 20.43 11.38
C LYS A 340 -22.87 18.94 11.52
N LYS A 341 -22.99 18.38 12.74
CA LYS A 341 -23.17 16.94 12.87
C LYS A 341 -24.45 16.60 12.13
N SER A 342 -24.37 15.87 11.04
CA SER A 342 -25.54 15.18 10.47
C SER A 342 -25.95 14.12 11.50
N THR A 343 -26.86 14.49 12.38
CA THR A 343 -27.55 13.55 13.22
C THR A 343 -28.43 12.71 12.30
N GLY A 344 -27.98 11.48 12.03
CA GLY A 344 -28.83 10.44 11.50
C GLY A 344 -29.96 10.18 12.50
N GLU A 345 -31.09 10.79 12.28
CA GLU A 345 -32.33 10.33 12.90
C GLU A 345 -32.71 8.99 12.28
N GLY A 346 -32.57 7.96 13.08
CA GLY A 346 -33.08 6.64 12.77
C GLY A 346 -34.59 6.69 12.61
N HIS A 347 -35.07 6.24 11.49
CA HIS A 347 -36.48 5.80 11.39
C HIS A 347 -36.58 4.35 11.85
N LYS A 348 -37.56 4.20 12.74
CA LYS A 348 -38.06 2.94 13.37
C LYS A 348 -38.46 1.91 12.31
#